data_de9b8f47b1af06c4583c100da6d059b6
#
_entry.id   de9b8f47b1af06c4583c100da6d059b6
#
_cell.length_a   1.000
_cell.length_b   1.000
_cell.length_c   1.000
_cell.angle_alpha   90.00
_cell.angle_beta   90.00
_cell.angle_gamma   90.00
#
_symmetry.space_group_name_H-M   'P 1'
#
loop_
_entity.id
_entity.type
_entity.pdbx_description
1 polymer ?
#
loop_
_entity_poly.entity_id
_entity_poly.type
_entity_poly.pdbx_seq_one_letter_code
_entity_poly.pdbx_strand_id
1 'polypeptide(L)'
;MQAICAVVKAHKEAPIYGESFPVLVICPAALKVNWQREFKKFAGMNAIILDDRNRQSWQSFYECKKSDGSPLCEVFITNYESLNKFFVRAVDKESKFTMKSIAFDQRVSLFRSVIIDESHKCKSSKTQQGKFVEGICKGKRYVFALTGTPVVNNNTDLIQQLKILGRLEDFGGYSRYVERYCDGPKQASNVKELNWRLWNTCFFRREKSKVLTQLPDKTRQYLTVDITTTKEYKAAEADMVKYLKKYKNASDAQVQKSMNGAVMVQMQLLKQISARGKIKAVCEFVHDVIDGGEKLILFGYLKEVVAELKKEFPKAVTVTGSDNVNQKQYAVDSFQNNPDCKLIILNFKSGGTGLTLTAASRVAFIEFPWTFSDCEQAEDRAHRNGQKNNVNCYYFLGKDTIDKYMYDVIQTKKNIANGVTGTDDQVEENMVNLAMDLFRDKL
;
A
#
# COMPACT_ATOMS: atom_id res chain seq x y z
N MET A 1 -16.41 -3.84 0.23
CA MET A 1 -17.62 -4.67 0.19
C MET A 1 -17.64 -5.77 1.24
N GLN A 2 -16.78 -6.80 1.25
CA GLN A 2 -16.85 -7.94 2.17
C GLN A 2 -16.95 -7.56 3.66
N ALA A 3 -16.08 -6.68 4.15
CA ALA A 3 -16.11 -6.22 5.54
C ALA A 3 -17.41 -5.46 5.88
N ILE A 4 -17.91 -4.63 4.96
CA ILE A 4 -19.18 -3.94 5.13
C ILE A 4 -20.33 -4.96 5.26
N CYS A 5 -20.39 -5.93 4.34
CA CYS A 5 -21.43 -6.97 4.40
C CYS A 5 -21.35 -7.80 5.68
N ALA A 6 -20.12 -8.13 6.14
CA ALA A 6 -19.92 -8.90 7.37
C ALA A 6 -20.44 -8.15 8.61
N VAL A 7 -20.11 -6.86 8.74
CA VAL A 7 -20.58 -6.02 9.84
C VAL A 7 -22.09 -5.84 9.82
N VAL A 8 -22.66 -5.57 8.63
CA VAL A 8 -24.11 -5.41 8.47
C VAL A 8 -24.85 -6.72 8.76
N LYS A 9 -24.30 -7.86 8.31
CA LYS A 9 -24.89 -9.17 8.63
C LYS A 9 -24.87 -9.43 10.14
N ALA A 10 -23.73 -9.20 10.81
CA ALA A 10 -23.64 -9.35 12.25
C ALA A 10 -24.65 -8.45 13.00
N HIS A 11 -24.91 -7.25 12.50
CA HIS A 11 -25.89 -6.35 13.08
C HIS A 11 -27.33 -6.88 12.92
N LYS A 12 -27.70 -7.36 11.73
CA LYS A 12 -29.02 -7.94 11.47
C LYS A 12 -29.29 -9.19 12.29
N GLU A 13 -28.24 -9.93 12.61
CA GLU A 13 -28.28 -11.15 13.39
C GLU A 13 -27.75 -10.91 14.83
N ALA A 14 -27.95 -9.69 15.37
CA ALA A 14 -27.45 -9.28 16.68
C ALA A 14 -27.83 -10.21 17.86
N PRO A 15 -29.02 -10.84 17.91
CA PRO A 15 -29.33 -11.82 18.94
C PRO A 15 -28.36 -13.01 18.99
N ILE A 16 -27.80 -13.38 17.83
CA ILE A 16 -26.84 -14.49 17.69
C ILE A 16 -25.40 -13.99 17.86
N TYR A 17 -25.03 -12.90 17.16
CA TYR A 17 -23.67 -12.42 17.05
C TYR A 17 -23.34 -11.23 17.96
N GLY A 18 -24.35 -10.59 18.56
CA GLY A 18 -24.22 -9.35 19.34
C GLY A 18 -24.07 -8.10 18.45
N GLU A 19 -24.17 -6.95 19.08
CA GLU A 19 -24.12 -5.66 18.39
C GLU A 19 -22.79 -5.43 17.69
N SER A 20 -22.83 -5.00 16.42
CA SER A 20 -21.67 -4.70 15.60
C SER A 20 -21.52 -3.21 15.26
N PHE A 21 -22.49 -2.37 15.59
CA PHE A 21 -22.46 -0.92 15.40
C PHE A 21 -22.38 -0.18 16.75
N PRO A 22 -21.77 1.01 16.80
CA PRO A 22 -21.19 1.77 15.69
C PRO A 22 -19.85 1.23 15.22
N VAL A 23 -19.52 1.53 13.95
CA VAL A 23 -18.32 1.07 13.25
C VAL A 23 -17.32 2.21 13.10
N LEU A 24 -16.05 1.96 13.42
CA LEU A 24 -14.93 2.83 13.05
C LEU A 24 -14.18 2.23 11.86
N VAL A 25 -14.02 3.02 10.80
CA VAL A 25 -13.15 2.69 9.66
C VAL A 25 -11.86 3.50 9.76
N ILE A 26 -10.72 2.82 9.81
CA ILE A 26 -9.39 3.41 9.78
C ILE A 26 -8.78 3.09 8.41
N CYS A 27 -8.54 4.11 7.60
CA CYS A 27 -8.05 3.92 6.24
C CYS A 27 -7.02 4.99 5.84
N PRO A 28 -6.28 4.82 4.74
CA PRO A 28 -5.50 5.91 4.16
C PRO A 28 -6.36 7.15 3.87
N ALA A 29 -5.78 8.35 4.08
CA ALA A 29 -6.52 9.61 3.95
C ALA A 29 -7.26 9.76 2.61
N ALA A 30 -6.65 9.30 1.52
CA ALA A 30 -7.24 9.34 0.16
C ALA A 30 -8.49 8.44 -0.01
N LEU A 31 -8.69 7.46 0.88
CA LEU A 31 -9.78 6.48 0.76
C LEU A 31 -11.01 6.83 1.59
N LYS A 32 -10.98 7.87 2.40
CA LYS A 32 -12.11 8.22 3.29
C LYS A 32 -13.42 8.42 2.53
N VAL A 33 -13.40 9.18 1.45
CA VAL A 33 -14.58 9.43 0.61
C VAL A 33 -15.05 8.13 -0.10
N ASN A 34 -14.08 7.30 -0.53
CA ASN A 34 -14.43 6.02 -1.14
C ASN A 34 -15.17 5.11 -0.14
N TRP A 35 -14.68 4.99 1.10
CA TRP A 35 -15.36 4.23 2.16
C TRP A 35 -16.76 4.77 2.45
N GLN A 36 -16.94 6.10 2.47
CA GLN A 36 -18.24 6.73 2.64
C GLN A 36 -19.22 6.31 1.52
N ARG A 37 -18.77 6.36 0.27
CA ARG A 37 -19.55 5.93 -0.90
C ARG A 37 -19.88 4.44 -0.88
N GLU A 38 -18.93 3.60 -0.47
CA GLU A 38 -19.10 2.15 -0.39
C GLU A 38 -20.12 1.76 0.69
N PHE A 39 -20.13 2.39 1.87
CA PHE A 39 -21.18 2.18 2.87
C PHE A 39 -22.56 2.59 2.37
N LYS A 40 -22.63 3.72 1.67
CA LYS A 40 -23.90 4.16 1.05
C LYS A 40 -24.39 3.16 0.00
N LYS A 41 -23.48 2.70 -0.85
CA LYS A 41 -23.78 1.80 -1.97
C LYS A 41 -24.21 0.40 -1.52
N PHE A 42 -23.47 -0.20 -0.58
CA PHE A 42 -23.69 -1.61 -0.20
C PHE A 42 -24.54 -1.82 1.03
N ALA A 43 -24.68 -0.81 1.88
CA ALA A 43 -25.47 -0.89 3.11
C ALA A 43 -26.61 0.12 3.19
N GLY A 44 -26.69 1.07 2.25
CA GLY A 44 -27.63 2.18 2.34
C GLY A 44 -27.31 3.20 3.46
N MET A 45 -26.19 3.00 4.17
CA MET A 45 -25.84 3.76 5.38
C MET A 45 -25.02 5.01 5.04
N ASN A 46 -25.31 6.09 5.75
CA ASN A 46 -24.49 7.28 5.72
C ASN A 46 -23.29 7.09 6.67
N ALA A 47 -22.14 7.63 6.29
CA ALA A 47 -20.92 7.60 7.11
C ALA A 47 -20.38 9.02 7.30
N ILE A 48 -19.82 9.31 8.47
CA ILE A 48 -19.21 10.59 8.79
C ILE A 48 -17.68 10.44 8.72
N ILE A 49 -17.07 11.32 7.94
CA ILE A 49 -15.62 11.49 7.91
C ILE A 49 -15.23 12.39 9.07
N LEU A 50 -14.39 11.88 9.97
CA LEU A 50 -13.85 12.65 11.08
C LEU A 50 -12.82 13.67 10.56
N ASP A 51 -13.10 14.95 10.81
CA ASP A 51 -12.26 16.11 10.45
C ASP A 51 -12.26 17.17 11.56
N ASP A 52 -11.62 18.31 11.33
CA ASP A 52 -11.50 19.36 12.32
C ASP A 52 -12.84 19.99 12.74
N ARG A 53 -13.80 20.03 11.82
CA ARG A 53 -15.11 20.63 12.04
C ARG A 53 -15.97 19.84 13.02
N ASN A 54 -15.82 18.50 13.02
CA ASN A 54 -16.62 17.62 13.87
C ASN A 54 -15.85 16.99 15.02
N ARG A 55 -14.61 17.44 15.29
CA ARG A 55 -13.72 16.85 16.30
C ARG A 55 -14.34 16.71 17.68
N GLN A 56 -15.10 17.71 18.11
CA GLN A 56 -15.71 17.71 19.45
C GLN A 56 -17.12 17.09 19.44
N SER A 57 -17.81 17.14 18.30
CA SER A 57 -19.24 16.79 18.21
C SER A 57 -19.52 15.47 17.51
N TRP A 58 -18.50 14.76 16.99
CA TRP A 58 -18.77 13.52 16.23
C TRP A 58 -19.55 12.47 17.00
N GLN A 59 -19.37 12.39 18.31
CA GLN A 59 -20.08 11.47 19.20
C GLN A 59 -21.59 11.74 19.19
N SER A 60 -22.01 12.99 19.16
CA SER A 60 -23.42 13.39 19.15
C SER A 60 -24.18 12.82 17.96
N PHE A 61 -23.51 12.55 16.84
CA PHE A 61 -24.18 11.89 15.70
C PHE A 61 -24.61 10.44 15.98
N TYR A 62 -24.01 9.78 16.94
CA TYR A 62 -24.45 8.47 17.40
C TYR A 62 -25.45 8.58 18.54
N GLU A 63 -25.26 9.51 19.47
CA GLU A 63 -26.08 9.69 20.66
C GLU A 63 -27.46 10.29 20.33
N CYS A 64 -27.50 11.26 19.40
CA CYS A 64 -28.74 11.83 18.91
C CYS A 64 -29.50 10.82 18.05
N LYS A 65 -30.78 10.71 18.29
CA LYS A 65 -31.66 9.75 17.62
C LYS A 65 -32.58 10.46 16.63
N LYS A 66 -32.91 9.75 15.55
CA LYS A 66 -33.99 10.11 14.62
C LYS A 66 -35.34 9.81 15.23
N SER A 67 -36.40 10.18 14.53
CA SER A 67 -37.80 9.89 14.93
C SER A 67 -38.08 8.40 15.08
N ASP A 68 -37.37 7.53 14.36
CA ASP A 68 -37.49 6.07 14.42
C ASP A 68 -36.65 5.43 15.54
N GLY A 69 -35.96 6.23 16.40
CA GLY A 69 -35.10 5.79 17.48
C GLY A 69 -33.71 5.37 17.02
N SER A 70 -33.40 5.32 15.73
CA SER A 70 -32.06 5.00 15.23
C SER A 70 -31.09 6.19 15.39
N PRO A 71 -29.78 5.96 15.55
CA PRO A 71 -28.80 7.04 15.56
C PRO A 71 -28.78 7.84 14.26
N LEU A 72 -28.37 9.12 14.33
CA LEU A 72 -28.17 9.92 13.12
C LEU A 72 -27.08 9.32 12.23
N CYS A 73 -26.02 8.76 12.83
CA CYS A 73 -24.97 8.05 12.12
C CYS A 73 -24.34 6.97 12.99
N GLU A 74 -23.99 5.85 12.37
CA GLU A 74 -23.39 4.69 13.02
C GLU A 74 -22.04 4.29 12.39
N VAL A 75 -21.57 5.01 11.36
CA VAL A 75 -20.34 4.72 10.66
C VAL A 75 -19.42 5.94 10.68
N PHE A 76 -18.25 5.79 11.25
CA PHE A 76 -17.26 6.85 11.39
C PHE A 76 -15.97 6.47 10.65
N ILE A 77 -15.41 7.40 9.89
CA ILE A 77 -14.26 7.16 9.03
C ILE A 77 -13.13 8.11 9.42
N THR A 78 -11.95 7.57 9.68
CA THR A 78 -10.75 8.36 9.98
C THR A 78 -9.54 7.82 9.21
N ASN A 79 -8.44 8.57 9.25
CA ASN A 79 -7.16 8.13 8.71
C ASN A 79 -6.12 7.93 9.81
N TYR A 80 -5.05 7.20 9.50
CA TYR A 80 -4.01 6.84 10.46
C TYR A 80 -3.37 8.03 11.15
N GLU A 81 -3.12 9.11 10.42
CA GLU A 81 -2.47 10.32 10.91
C GLU A 81 -3.35 11.10 11.89
N SER A 82 -4.66 10.90 11.82
CA SER A 82 -5.65 11.58 12.67
C SER A 82 -5.98 10.81 13.96
N LEU A 83 -5.50 9.58 14.15
CA LEU A 83 -5.83 8.75 15.31
C LEU A 83 -5.46 9.42 16.63
N ASN A 84 -4.28 10.05 16.68
CA ASN A 84 -3.85 10.80 17.87
C ASN A 84 -4.83 11.90 18.24
N LYS A 85 -5.33 12.63 17.25
CA LYS A 85 -6.21 13.77 17.40
C LYS A 85 -7.60 13.42 17.94
N PHE A 86 -8.14 12.27 17.55
CA PHE A 86 -9.52 11.88 17.87
C PHE A 86 -9.63 10.90 19.04
N PHE A 87 -8.62 10.03 19.22
CA PHE A 87 -8.74 8.85 20.08
C PHE A 87 -7.65 8.72 21.14
N VAL A 88 -6.66 9.63 21.15
CA VAL A 88 -5.60 9.63 22.16
C VAL A 88 -5.74 10.91 22.99
N ARG A 89 -5.91 10.75 24.30
CA ARG A 89 -6.02 11.85 25.26
C ARG A 89 -4.65 12.40 25.63
N ALA A 90 -3.69 11.52 25.92
CA ALA A 90 -2.33 11.87 26.28
C ALA A 90 -1.36 10.74 25.93
N VAL A 91 -0.11 11.12 25.68
CA VAL A 91 1.03 10.21 25.59
C VAL A 91 2.08 10.69 26.56
N ASP A 92 2.46 9.84 27.50
CA ASP A 92 3.57 10.14 28.40
C ASP A 92 4.88 10.13 27.60
N LYS A 93 5.53 11.29 27.53
CA LYS A 93 6.77 11.52 26.77
C LYS A 93 8.02 11.22 27.59
N GLU A 94 7.90 11.13 28.91
CA GLU A 94 9.02 10.89 29.81
C GLU A 94 9.34 9.40 29.93
N SER A 95 8.34 8.55 29.68
CA SER A 95 8.50 7.10 29.69
C SER A 95 8.78 6.53 28.30
N LYS A 96 9.32 5.29 28.29
CA LYS A 96 9.46 4.54 27.04
C LYS A 96 8.10 4.41 26.34
N PHE A 97 8.03 4.71 25.05
CA PHE A 97 6.80 4.63 24.26
C PHE A 97 6.26 3.20 24.19
N THR A 98 5.34 2.86 25.07
CA THR A 98 4.68 1.57 25.21
C THR A 98 3.16 1.74 25.24
N MET A 99 2.40 0.66 25.19
CA MET A 99 0.94 0.74 25.35
C MET A 99 0.51 1.35 26.69
N LYS A 100 1.34 1.20 27.76
CA LYS A 100 1.08 1.76 29.09
C LYS A 100 1.25 3.29 29.15
N SER A 101 2.07 3.86 28.25
CA SER A 101 2.30 5.31 28.17
C SER A 101 1.23 6.05 27.36
N ILE A 102 0.19 5.36 26.87
CA ILE A 102 -0.85 5.95 26.03
C ILE A 102 -2.19 5.93 26.76
N ALA A 103 -2.74 7.10 27.02
CA ALA A 103 -4.10 7.26 27.53
C ALA A 103 -5.07 7.48 26.37
N PHE A 104 -5.96 6.53 26.14
CA PHE A 104 -6.98 6.63 25.11
C PHE A 104 -8.18 7.45 25.58
N ASP A 105 -8.86 8.10 24.64
CA ASP A 105 -10.13 8.79 24.88
C ASP A 105 -11.22 7.74 25.17
N GLN A 106 -12.06 8.03 26.16
CA GLN A 106 -13.15 7.13 26.58
C GLN A 106 -14.15 6.86 25.43
N ARG A 107 -14.30 7.80 24.50
CA ARG A 107 -15.18 7.66 23.32
C ARG A 107 -14.79 6.50 22.40
N VAL A 108 -13.57 5.97 22.52
CA VAL A 108 -13.16 4.74 21.80
C VAL A 108 -14.06 3.55 22.20
N SER A 109 -14.56 3.52 23.43
CA SER A 109 -15.45 2.45 23.92
C SER A 109 -16.80 2.36 23.20
N LEU A 110 -17.23 3.45 22.56
CA LEU A 110 -18.44 3.49 21.75
C LEU A 110 -18.42 2.45 20.61
N PHE A 111 -17.29 2.34 19.92
CA PHE A 111 -17.22 1.47 18.74
C PHE A 111 -17.34 -0.01 19.13
N ARG A 112 -18.19 -0.73 18.42
CA ARG A 112 -18.34 -2.19 18.49
C ARG A 112 -17.48 -2.90 17.46
N SER A 113 -17.32 -2.29 16.29
CA SER A 113 -16.48 -2.83 15.21
C SER A 113 -15.42 -1.84 14.76
N VAL A 114 -14.26 -2.36 14.35
CA VAL A 114 -13.19 -1.59 13.73
C VAL A 114 -12.79 -2.27 12.42
N ILE A 115 -12.82 -1.50 11.33
CA ILE A 115 -12.32 -1.92 10.01
C ILE A 115 -11.03 -1.15 9.75
N ILE A 116 -9.95 -1.87 9.48
CA ILE A 116 -8.61 -1.32 9.26
C ILE A 116 -8.22 -1.61 7.82
N ASP A 117 -8.24 -0.60 6.97
CA ASP A 117 -7.87 -0.74 5.57
C ASP A 117 -6.36 -0.47 5.38
N GLU A 118 -5.71 -1.26 4.54
CA GLU A 118 -4.25 -1.30 4.38
C GLU A 118 -3.54 -1.57 5.71
N SER A 119 -3.97 -2.62 6.42
CA SER A 119 -3.52 -2.96 7.78
C SER A 119 -2.02 -3.23 7.91
N HIS A 120 -1.32 -3.52 6.79
CA HIS A 120 0.14 -3.62 6.76
C HIS A 120 0.85 -2.34 7.23
N LYS A 121 0.18 -1.18 7.20
CA LYS A 121 0.70 0.08 7.79
C LYS A 121 0.86 -0.01 9.31
N CYS A 122 0.20 -0.96 9.95
CA CYS A 122 0.27 -1.21 11.38
C CYS A 122 1.19 -2.38 11.76
N LYS A 123 1.99 -2.90 10.82
CA LYS A 123 2.85 -4.09 11.01
C LYS A 123 3.88 -3.97 12.12
N SER A 124 4.24 -2.77 12.52
CA SER A 124 5.29 -2.54 13.52
C SER A 124 4.72 -2.07 14.87
N SER A 125 5.04 -2.82 15.93
CA SER A 125 4.74 -2.44 17.31
C SER A 125 5.55 -1.24 17.82
N LYS A 126 6.56 -0.78 17.07
CA LYS A 126 7.41 0.37 17.43
C LYS A 126 6.81 1.70 16.97
N THR A 127 5.87 1.67 16.01
CA THR A 127 5.26 2.89 15.45
C THR A 127 4.08 3.39 16.29
N GLN A 128 3.84 4.69 16.27
CA GLN A 128 2.66 5.30 16.89
C GLN A 128 1.37 4.72 16.29
N GLN A 129 1.31 4.60 14.96
CA GLN A 129 0.15 4.07 14.26
C GLN A 129 -0.20 2.65 14.72
N GLY A 130 0.81 1.75 14.77
CA GLY A 130 0.59 0.38 15.24
C GLY A 130 0.03 0.30 16.66
N LYS A 131 0.59 1.12 17.59
CA LYS A 131 0.10 1.15 18.97
C LYS A 131 -1.28 1.79 19.13
N PHE A 132 -1.56 2.88 18.40
CA PHE A 132 -2.86 3.52 18.47
C PHE A 132 -3.96 2.60 17.96
N VAL A 133 -3.74 1.93 16.83
CA VAL A 133 -4.69 0.95 16.30
C VAL A 133 -4.86 -0.23 17.26
N GLU A 134 -3.77 -0.77 17.83
CA GLU A 134 -3.84 -1.84 18.84
C GLU A 134 -4.73 -1.43 20.02
N GLY A 135 -4.52 -0.23 20.57
CA GLY A 135 -5.31 0.25 21.70
C GLY A 135 -6.78 0.51 21.36
N ILE A 136 -7.06 1.04 20.19
CA ILE A 136 -8.44 1.27 19.70
C ILE A 136 -9.17 -0.07 19.51
N CYS A 137 -8.48 -1.10 19.04
CA CYS A 137 -9.07 -2.42 18.77
C CYS A 137 -9.18 -3.30 20.03
N LYS A 138 -8.48 -2.95 21.11
CA LYS A 138 -8.45 -3.76 22.34
C LYS A 138 -9.84 -3.99 22.89
N GLY A 139 -10.21 -5.26 23.09
CA GLY A 139 -11.51 -5.66 23.64
C GLY A 139 -12.69 -5.52 22.68
N LYS A 140 -12.47 -5.18 21.40
CA LYS A 140 -13.53 -5.14 20.39
C LYS A 140 -13.85 -6.53 19.90
N ARG A 141 -15.15 -6.80 19.73
CA ARG A 141 -15.62 -8.11 19.24
C ARG A 141 -15.33 -8.29 17.75
N TYR A 142 -15.47 -7.24 16.97
CA TYR A 142 -15.33 -7.28 15.53
C TYR A 142 -14.19 -6.39 15.08
N VAL A 143 -13.07 -6.99 14.71
CA VAL A 143 -11.91 -6.31 14.14
C VAL A 143 -11.58 -6.94 12.80
N PHE A 144 -11.59 -6.12 11.74
CA PHE A 144 -11.29 -6.54 10.38
C PHE A 144 -10.02 -5.83 9.89
N ALA A 145 -8.96 -6.59 9.70
CA ALA A 145 -7.72 -6.10 9.11
C ALA A 145 -7.70 -6.45 7.61
N LEU A 146 -7.79 -5.44 6.77
CA LEU A 146 -7.86 -5.59 5.31
C LEU A 146 -6.51 -5.19 4.71
N THR A 147 -5.93 -6.07 3.94
CA THR A 147 -4.70 -5.80 3.19
C THR A 147 -4.53 -6.78 2.04
N GLY A 148 -3.95 -6.33 0.94
CA GLY A 148 -3.47 -7.21 -0.12
C GLY A 148 -2.17 -7.93 0.27
N THR A 149 -1.42 -7.39 1.23
CA THR A 149 -0.06 -7.79 1.59
C THR A 149 0.12 -7.86 3.10
N PRO A 150 -0.39 -8.90 3.78
CA PRO A 150 -0.29 -9.03 5.23
C PRO A 150 1.16 -9.22 5.70
N VAL A 151 2.00 -9.84 4.88
CA VAL A 151 3.45 -9.99 5.09
C VAL A 151 4.17 -9.14 4.06
N VAL A 152 4.90 -8.13 4.49
CA VAL A 152 5.65 -7.22 3.61
C VAL A 152 7.12 -7.62 3.54
N ASN A 153 7.74 -7.94 4.68
CA ASN A 153 9.17 -8.25 4.75
C ASN A 153 9.45 -9.69 5.21
N ASN A 154 8.84 -10.08 6.31
CA ASN A 154 9.05 -11.39 6.93
C ASN A 154 7.87 -11.74 7.86
N ASN A 155 7.91 -12.94 8.47
CA ASN A 155 6.83 -13.42 9.33
C ASN A 155 6.61 -12.55 10.57
N THR A 156 7.57 -11.73 10.99
CA THR A 156 7.41 -10.81 12.13
C THR A 156 6.38 -9.71 11.86
N ASP A 157 6.13 -9.37 10.58
CA ASP A 157 5.13 -8.38 10.18
C ASP A 157 3.70 -8.77 10.59
N LEU A 158 3.43 -10.06 10.78
CA LEU A 158 2.13 -10.55 11.24
C LEU A 158 1.91 -10.37 12.73
N ILE A 159 2.96 -10.30 13.54
CA ILE A 159 2.84 -10.27 15.02
C ILE A 159 1.94 -9.13 15.47
N GLN A 160 2.21 -7.91 14.98
CA GLN A 160 1.43 -6.75 15.37
C GLN A 160 -0.01 -6.80 14.82
N GLN A 161 -0.19 -7.32 13.61
CA GLN A 161 -1.52 -7.49 13.02
C GLN A 161 -2.34 -8.52 13.81
N LEU A 162 -1.74 -9.65 14.21
CA LEU A 162 -2.37 -10.65 15.06
C LEU A 162 -2.71 -10.11 16.46
N LYS A 163 -1.87 -9.24 17.04
CA LYS A 163 -2.18 -8.52 18.29
C LYS A 163 -3.40 -7.63 18.14
N ILE A 164 -3.45 -6.84 17.07
CA ILE A 164 -4.57 -5.95 16.75
C ILE A 164 -5.88 -6.74 16.61
N LEU A 165 -5.81 -7.91 15.99
CA LEU A 165 -6.94 -8.83 15.85
C LEU A 165 -7.30 -9.58 17.14
N GLY A 166 -6.44 -9.50 18.19
CA GLY A 166 -6.61 -10.29 19.42
C GLY A 166 -6.39 -11.80 19.22
N ARG A 167 -5.62 -12.19 18.17
CA ARG A 167 -5.45 -13.60 17.76
C ARG A 167 -4.03 -14.14 17.94
N LEU A 168 -3.10 -13.36 18.51
CA LEU A 168 -1.70 -13.80 18.66
C LEU A 168 -1.57 -15.03 19.59
N GLU A 169 -2.46 -15.17 20.57
CA GLU A 169 -2.47 -16.32 21.50
C GLU A 169 -2.81 -17.63 20.78
N ASP A 170 -3.57 -17.61 19.69
CA ASP A 170 -3.84 -18.80 18.86
C ASP A 170 -2.56 -19.38 18.25
N PHE A 171 -1.51 -18.58 18.18
CA PHE A 171 -0.18 -18.95 17.69
C PHE A 171 0.84 -19.17 18.82
N GLY A 172 0.39 -19.22 20.07
CA GLY A 172 1.20 -19.45 21.27
C GLY A 172 1.82 -18.19 21.88
N GLY A 173 1.32 -17.01 21.53
CA GLY A 173 1.83 -15.72 22.00
C GLY A 173 3.15 -15.31 21.33
N TYR A 174 3.70 -14.19 21.77
CA TYR A 174 4.86 -13.57 21.12
C TYR A 174 6.10 -14.49 21.08
N SER A 175 6.51 -15.07 22.22
CA SER A 175 7.74 -15.85 22.31
C SER A 175 7.71 -17.10 21.43
N ARG A 176 6.62 -17.88 21.53
CA ARG A 176 6.45 -19.08 20.71
C ARG A 176 6.28 -18.77 19.22
N TYR A 177 5.60 -17.66 18.89
CA TYR A 177 5.48 -17.23 17.51
C TYR A 177 6.85 -16.94 16.89
N VAL A 178 7.70 -16.16 17.59
CA VAL A 178 9.04 -15.79 17.13
C VAL A 178 9.92 -17.03 16.99
N GLU A 179 9.99 -17.86 18.02
CA GLU A 179 10.78 -19.10 18.03
C GLU A 179 10.39 -20.04 16.87
N ARG A 180 9.08 -20.19 16.61
CA ARG A 180 8.59 -21.18 15.66
C ARG A 180 8.58 -20.67 14.21
N TYR A 181 8.21 -19.40 13.99
CA TYR A 181 7.95 -18.85 12.66
C TYR A 181 8.92 -17.79 12.18
N CYS A 182 9.81 -17.28 13.05
CA CYS A 182 10.72 -16.20 12.71
C CYS A 182 12.20 -16.60 12.83
N ASP A 183 12.51 -17.89 12.79
CA ASP A 183 13.87 -18.40 12.82
C ASP A 183 14.50 -18.43 11.41
N GLY A 184 15.84 -18.48 11.37
CA GLY A 184 16.61 -18.55 10.13
C GLY A 184 16.97 -17.20 9.49
N PRO A 185 17.77 -17.22 8.42
CA PRO A 185 18.38 -16.01 7.84
C PRO A 185 17.38 -14.97 7.31
N LYS A 186 16.18 -15.42 6.97
CA LYS A 186 15.08 -14.57 6.44
C LYS A 186 13.97 -14.32 7.45
N GLN A 187 14.16 -14.69 8.72
CA GLN A 187 13.14 -14.63 9.76
C GLN A 187 11.80 -15.27 9.31
N ALA A 188 11.90 -16.38 8.60
CA ALA A 188 10.78 -17.13 8.06
C ALA A 188 11.04 -18.63 8.16
N SER A 189 10.40 -19.27 9.14
CA SER A 189 10.44 -20.71 9.37
C SER A 189 9.03 -21.28 9.42
N ASN A 190 8.89 -22.60 9.23
CA ASN A 190 7.61 -23.33 9.29
C ASN A 190 6.45 -22.67 8.51
N VAL A 191 6.75 -22.10 7.34
CA VAL A 191 5.84 -21.30 6.52
C VAL A 191 4.55 -22.03 6.17
N LYS A 192 4.62 -23.32 5.84
CA LYS A 192 3.43 -24.14 5.51
C LYS A 192 2.49 -24.30 6.70
N GLU A 193 3.05 -24.51 7.89
CA GLU A 193 2.27 -24.58 9.12
C GLU A 193 1.64 -23.24 9.47
N LEU A 194 2.41 -22.15 9.38
CA LEU A 194 1.91 -20.81 9.59
C LEU A 194 0.74 -20.49 8.67
N ASN A 195 0.89 -20.81 7.37
CA ASN A 195 -0.18 -20.66 6.38
C ASN A 195 -1.43 -21.44 6.80
N TRP A 196 -1.28 -22.73 7.10
CA TRP A 196 -2.40 -23.57 7.52
C TRP A 196 -3.10 -23.03 8.76
N ARG A 197 -2.34 -22.59 9.78
CA ARG A 197 -2.91 -21.99 11.00
C ARG A 197 -3.64 -20.70 10.71
N LEU A 198 -3.08 -19.80 9.92
CA LEU A 198 -3.74 -18.55 9.52
C LEU A 198 -5.11 -18.82 8.89
N TRP A 199 -5.16 -19.72 7.89
CA TRP A 199 -6.40 -20.06 7.19
C TRP A 199 -7.47 -20.70 8.10
N ASN A 200 -7.05 -21.45 9.11
CA ASN A 200 -7.98 -22.12 10.04
C ASN A 200 -8.37 -21.25 11.26
N THR A 201 -7.77 -20.07 11.42
CA THR A 201 -8.04 -19.22 12.59
C THR A 201 -8.64 -17.87 12.25
N CYS A 202 -7.95 -17.05 11.45
CA CYS A 202 -8.31 -15.65 11.31
C CYS A 202 -8.03 -15.06 9.92
N PHE A 203 -7.53 -15.84 8.98
CA PHE A 203 -7.20 -15.35 7.65
C PHE A 203 -8.23 -15.81 6.63
N PHE A 204 -8.66 -14.88 5.78
CA PHE A 204 -9.57 -15.14 4.68
C PHE A 204 -9.12 -14.40 3.44
N ARG A 205 -8.91 -15.12 2.36
CA ARG A 205 -8.53 -14.57 1.06
C ARG A 205 -9.34 -15.20 -0.06
N ARG A 206 -9.76 -14.39 -1.01
CA ARG A 206 -10.28 -14.85 -2.30
C ARG A 206 -9.41 -14.33 -3.42
N GLU A 207 -8.84 -15.24 -4.17
CA GLU A 207 -8.05 -14.91 -5.35
C GLU A 207 -8.95 -14.30 -6.42
N LYS A 208 -8.48 -13.22 -7.02
CA LYS A 208 -9.20 -12.46 -8.03
C LYS A 208 -9.60 -13.31 -9.23
N SER A 209 -8.70 -14.17 -9.70
CA SER A 209 -8.93 -15.12 -10.80
C SER A 209 -10.05 -16.11 -10.54
N LYS A 210 -10.24 -16.51 -9.26
CA LYS A 210 -11.31 -17.46 -8.89
C LYS A 210 -12.69 -16.81 -8.71
N VAL A 211 -12.72 -15.49 -8.46
CA VAL A 211 -13.96 -14.77 -8.11
C VAL A 211 -14.47 -13.92 -9.26
N LEU A 212 -13.57 -13.34 -10.05
CA LEU A 212 -13.88 -12.45 -11.17
C LEU A 212 -13.53 -13.13 -12.49
N THR A 213 -14.20 -14.23 -12.79
CA THR A 213 -14.00 -15.01 -14.01
C THR A 213 -14.33 -14.25 -15.30
N GLN A 214 -15.11 -13.18 -15.19
CA GLN A 214 -15.45 -12.31 -16.32
C GLN A 214 -14.43 -11.17 -16.56
N LEU A 215 -13.43 -11.04 -15.68
CA LEU A 215 -12.42 -10.01 -15.86
C LEU A 215 -11.49 -10.39 -17.02
N PRO A 216 -11.26 -9.48 -17.99
CA PRO A 216 -10.34 -9.74 -19.10
C PRO A 216 -8.92 -10.05 -18.62
N ASP A 217 -8.12 -10.64 -19.50
CA ASP A 217 -6.73 -11.00 -19.17
C ASP A 217 -5.86 -9.77 -18.90
N LYS A 218 -4.80 -9.99 -18.12
CA LYS A 218 -3.78 -9.00 -17.83
C LYS A 218 -2.42 -9.54 -18.25
N THR A 219 -1.74 -8.81 -19.14
CA THR A 219 -0.41 -9.15 -19.64
C THR A 219 0.63 -8.11 -19.21
N ARG A 220 1.88 -8.55 -19.04
CA ARG A 220 3.01 -7.68 -18.73
C ARG A 220 4.06 -7.77 -19.82
N GLN A 221 4.53 -6.62 -20.29
CA GLN A 221 5.57 -6.49 -21.29
C GLN A 221 6.70 -5.62 -20.73
N TYR A 222 7.93 -6.06 -20.95
CA TYR A 222 9.13 -5.39 -20.44
C TYR A 222 9.88 -4.85 -21.65
N LEU A 223 9.96 -3.51 -21.76
CA LEU A 223 10.52 -2.78 -22.88
C LEU A 223 11.89 -2.24 -22.47
N THR A 224 12.96 -2.84 -23.01
CA THR A 224 14.32 -2.33 -22.81
C THR A 224 14.53 -1.15 -23.76
N VAL A 225 14.89 0.01 -23.20
CA VAL A 225 15.11 1.25 -23.95
C VAL A 225 16.48 1.85 -23.63
N ASP A 226 17.07 2.52 -24.61
CA ASP A 226 18.30 3.29 -24.39
C ASP A 226 17.99 4.52 -23.53
N ILE A 227 18.95 4.87 -22.65
CA ILE A 227 18.81 6.05 -21.79
C ILE A 227 19.66 7.21 -22.34
N THR A 228 19.09 8.41 -22.35
CA THR A 228 19.83 9.63 -22.81
C THR A 228 20.90 10.08 -21.80
N THR A 229 20.82 9.59 -20.57
CA THR A 229 21.70 9.94 -19.43
C THR A 229 22.84 8.95 -19.22
N THR A 230 23.26 8.20 -20.25
CA THR A 230 24.24 7.11 -20.15
C THR A 230 25.58 7.55 -19.50
N LYS A 231 26.10 8.73 -19.84
CA LYS A 231 27.35 9.25 -19.27
C LYS A 231 27.23 9.52 -17.77
N GLU A 232 26.16 10.20 -17.38
CA GLU A 232 25.85 10.49 -15.96
C GLU A 232 25.62 9.20 -15.18
N TYR A 233 24.90 8.23 -15.75
CA TYR A 233 24.66 6.94 -15.14
C TYR A 233 25.93 6.16 -14.85
N LYS A 234 26.85 6.07 -15.83
CA LYS A 234 28.13 5.38 -15.67
C LYS A 234 29.03 6.03 -14.62
N ALA A 235 29.02 7.36 -14.51
CA ALA A 235 29.76 8.08 -13.46
C ALA A 235 29.20 7.75 -12.08
N ALA A 236 27.90 7.82 -11.89
CA ALA A 236 27.24 7.48 -10.61
C ALA A 236 27.42 5.99 -10.26
N GLU A 237 27.42 5.09 -11.24
CA GLU A 237 27.70 3.66 -11.05
C GLU A 237 29.13 3.43 -10.57
N ALA A 238 30.10 4.12 -11.15
CA ALA A 238 31.51 4.03 -10.74
C ALA A 238 31.72 4.50 -9.27
N ASP A 239 31.04 5.57 -8.88
CA ASP A 239 31.03 6.05 -7.49
C ASP A 239 30.38 5.04 -6.54
N MET A 240 29.31 4.39 -6.96
CA MET A 240 28.66 3.31 -6.20
C MET A 240 29.60 2.12 -5.99
N VAL A 241 30.28 1.66 -7.03
CA VAL A 241 31.27 0.57 -6.95
C VAL A 241 32.40 0.93 -6.00
N LYS A 242 32.95 2.15 -6.08
CA LYS A 242 34.00 2.64 -5.18
C LYS A 242 33.53 2.66 -3.72
N TYR A 243 32.28 3.04 -3.48
CA TYR A 243 31.69 3.03 -2.14
C TYR A 243 31.53 1.60 -1.59
N LEU A 244 31.04 0.66 -2.41
CA LEU A 244 30.88 -0.74 -2.02
C LEU A 244 32.19 -1.44 -1.71
N LYS A 245 33.30 -1.10 -2.42
CA LYS A 245 34.63 -1.62 -2.08
C LYS A 245 35.06 -1.22 -0.68
N LYS A 246 34.77 0.00 -0.23
CA LYS A 246 34.99 0.43 1.15
C LYS A 246 34.19 -0.37 2.15
N TYR A 247 32.91 -0.66 1.82
CA TYR A 247 32.02 -1.45 2.66
C TYR A 247 32.50 -2.89 2.85
N LYS A 248 33.02 -3.53 1.81
CA LYS A 248 33.54 -4.90 1.85
C LYS A 248 34.65 -5.09 2.91
N ASN A 249 35.35 -4.04 3.20
CA ASN A 249 36.43 -4.02 4.19
C ASN A 249 36.03 -3.53 5.59
N ALA A 250 34.74 -3.20 5.79
CA ALA A 250 34.23 -2.71 7.06
C ALA A 250 33.78 -3.87 7.97
N SER A 251 34.37 -3.97 9.16
CA SER A 251 34.07 -5.02 10.15
C SER A 251 33.13 -4.56 11.28
N ASP A 252 32.92 -3.27 11.44
CA ASP A 252 32.11 -2.69 12.53
C ASP A 252 30.63 -2.62 12.18
N ALA A 253 29.77 -3.14 13.07
CA ALA A 253 28.32 -3.15 12.89
C ALA A 253 27.67 -1.73 12.83
N GLN A 254 28.26 -0.74 13.51
CA GLN A 254 27.79 0.65 13.43
C GLN A 254 28.15 1.28 12.10
N VAL A 255 29.36 1.01 11.60
CA VAL A 255 29.82 1.44 10.27
C VAL A 255 28.94 0.79 9.19
N GLN A 256 28.66 -0.52 9.31
CA GLN A 256 27.76 -1.22 8.40
C GLN A 256 26.35 -0.60 8.37
N LYS A 257 25.78 -0.23 9.51
CA LYS A 257 24.46 0.40 9.58
C LYS A 257 24.44 1.81 8.94
N SER A 258 25.50 2.58 9.14
CA SER A 258 25.64 3.90 8.49
C SER A 258 25.81 3.78 6.98
N MET A 259 26.59 2.80 6.52
CA MET A 259 26.83 2.54 5.10
C MET A 259 25.60 2.03 4.37
N ASN A 260 24.69 1.28 5.05
CA ASN A 260 23.40 0.88 4.47
C ASN A 260 22.57 2.08 4.00
N GLY A 261 22.50 3.14 4.81
CA GLY A 261 21.79 4.37 4.44
C GLY A 261 22.38 5.04 3.19
N ALA A 262 23.71 5.10 3.11
CA ALA A 262 24.39 5.71 1.96
C ALA A 262 24.25 4.87 0.68
N VAL A 263 24.29 3.54 0.78
CA VAL A 263 24.02 2.63 -0.34
C VAL A 263 22.60 2.85 -0.88
N MET A 264 21.60 2.96 0.00
CA MET A 264 20.23 3.27 -0.39
C MET A 264 20.12 4.58 -1.17
N VAL A 265 20.80 5.63 -0.71
CA VAL A 265 20.82 6.92 -1.41
C VAL A 265 21.43 6.79 -2.80
N GLN A 266 22.52 6.05 -2.94
CA GLN A 266 23.18 5.86 -4.23
C GLN A 266 22.35 4.99 -5.19
N MET A 267 21.72 3.93 -4.71
CA MET A 267 20.78 3.14 -5.52
C MET A 267 19.58 3.99 -5.97
N GLN A 268 19.08 4.86 -5.10
CA GLN A 268 18.01 5.79 -5.46
C GLN A 268 18.49 6.78 -6.53
N LEU A 269 19.72 7.27 -6.46
CA LEU A 269 20.32 8.15 -7.49
C LEU A 269 20.39 7.44 -8.85
N LEU A 270 20.88 6.20 -8.90
CA LEU A 270 20.94 5.41 -10.15
C LEU A 270 19.52 5.23 -10.76
N LYS A 271 18.52 4.96 -9.94
CA LYS A 271 17.11 4.90 -10.39
C LYS A 271 16.65 6.23 -10.97
N GLN A 272 16.98 7.35 -10.32
CA GLN A 272 16.59 8.69 -10.78
C GLN A 272 17.22 9.02 -12.15
N ILE A 273 18.51 8.73 -12.31
CA ILE A 273 19.22 8.97 -13.57
C ILE A 273 18.65 8.09 -14.68
N SER A 274 18.38 6.80 -14.40
CA SER A 274 17.73 5.91 -15.37
C SER A 274 16.33 6.42 -15.76
N ALA A 275 15.50 6.82 -14.81
CA ALA A 275 14.15 7.32 -15.05
C ALA A 275 14.15 8.56 -15.98
N ARG A 276 15.01 9.55 -15.70
CA ARG A 276 15.17 10.74 -16.56
C ARG A 276 15.63 10.36 -17.97
N GLY A 277 16.57 9.41 -18.05
CA GLY A 277 17.09 8.95 -19.34
C GLY A 277 16.06 8.25 -20.24
N LYS A 278 14.99 7.70 -19.66
CA LYS A 278 13.92 7.00 -20.39
C LYS A 278 12.82 7.92 -20.91
N ILE A 279 12.75 9.18 -20.48
CA ILE A 279 11.63 10.10 -20.81
C ILE A 279 11.37 10.15 -22.31
N LYS A 280 12.42 10.28 -23.15
CA LYS A 280 12.27 10.35 -24.60
C LYS A 280 11.54 9.11 -25.16
N ALA A 281 12.01 7.91 -24.83
CA ALA A 281 11.40 6.67 -25.33
C ALA A 281 9.95 6.48 -24.79
N VAL A 282 9.69 6.93 -23.56
CA VAL A 282 8.34 6.91 -23.00
C VAL A 282 7.42 7.89 -23.72
N CYS A 283 7.90 9.10 -24.07
CA CYS A 283 7.10 10.07 -24.84
C CYS A 283 6.74 9.53 -26.22
N GLU A 284 7.69 8.92 -26.92
CA GLU A 284 7.42 8.25 -28.21
C GLU A 284 6.31 7.19 -28.07
N PHE A 285 6.41 6.31 -27.08
CA PHE A 285 5.38 5.31 -26.82
C PHE A 285 4.02 5.93 -26.46
N VAL A 286 4.01 7.01 -25.67
CA VAL A 286 2.76 7.70 -25.29
C VAL A 286 2.09 8.30 -26.53
N HIS A 287 2.86 8.92 -27.43
CA HIS A 287 2.35 9.43 -28.72
C HIS A 287 1.71 8.30 -29.52
N ASP A 288 2.39 7.17 -29.69
CA ASP A 288 1.86 6.03 -30.46
C ASP A 288 0.51 5.55 -29.89
N VAL A 289 0.38 5.46 -28.58
CA VAL A 289 -0.87 5.03 -27.92
C VAL A 289 -1.99 6.06 -28.11
N ILE A 290 -1.69 7.35 -27.94
CA ILE A 290 -2.68 8.43 -28.03
C ILE A 290 -3.14 8.59 -29.49
N ASP A 291 -2.22 8.55 -30.44
CA ASP A 291 -2.50 8.66 -31.89
C ASP A 291 -3.29 7.44 -32.39
N GLY A 292 -3.06 6.28 -31.78
CA GLY A 292 -3.92 5.08 -31.93
C GLY A 292 -5.32 5.21 -31.34
N GLY A 293 -5.65 6.37 -30.75
CA GLY A 293 -6.98 6.64 -30.17
C GLY A 293 -7.23 6.04 -28.80
N GLU A 294 -6.24 5.36 -28.21
CA GLU A 294 -6.40 4.68 -26.92
C GLU A 294 -6.06 5.60 -25.72
N LYS A 295 -6.55 5.21 -24.53
CA LYS A 295 -6.21 5.86 -23.26
C LYS A 295 -5.08 5.13 -22.57
N LEU A 296 -4.20 5.89 -21.92
CA LEU A 296 -3.04 5.38 -21.20
C LEU A 296 -3.00 5.90 -19.77
N ILE A 297 -2.70 4.97 -18.84
CA ILE A 297 -2.31 5.29 -17.47
C ILE A 297 -0.79 5.20 -17.37
N LEU A 298 -0.11 6.29 -17.04
CA LEU A 298 1.33 6.34 -16.90
C LEU A 298 1.74 6.57 -15.44
N PHE A 299 2.52 5.66 -14.88
CA PHE A 299 3.06 5.75 -13.53
C PHE A 299 4.50 6.25 -13.52
N GLY A 300 4.76 7.28 -12.69
CA GLY A 300 6.09 7.78 -12.36
C GLY A 300 6.24 7.99 -10.86
N TYR A 301 7.46 7.94 -10.35
CA TYR A 301 7.76 8.17 -8.94
C TYR A 301 8.31 9.57 -8.68
N LEU A 302 9.18 10.04 -9.58
CA LEU A 302 9.87 11.32 -9.45
C LEU A 302 8.98 12.48 -9.88
N LYS A 303 8.91 13.52 -9.05
CA LYS A 303 8.12 14.72 -9.34
C LYS A 303 8.61 15.43 -10.61
N GLU A 304 9.93 15.49 -10.82
CA GLU A 304 10.56 16.09 -12.00
C GLU A 304 10.16 15.35 -13.28
N VAL A 305 10.17 14.01 -13.27
CA VAL A 305 9.74 13.19 -14.42
C VAL A 305 8.26 13.44 -14.73
N VAL A 306 7.40 13.45 -13.71
CA VAL A 306 5.97 13.75 -13.88
C VAL A 306 5.75 15.16 -14.43
N ALA A 307 6.54 16.15 -13.98
CA ALA A 307 6.44 17.51 -14.45
C ALA A 307 6.87 17.64 -15.92
N GLU A 308 7.93 16.95 -16.33
CA GLU A 308 8.44 16.96 -17.71
C GLU A 308 7.46 16.28 -18.67
N LEU A 309 6.92 15.12 -18.27
CA LEU A 309 5.85 14.43 -19.01
C LEU A 309 4.58 15.31 -19.13
N LYS A 310 4.21 16.03 -18.07
CA LYS A 310 3.06 16.96 -18.14
C LYS A 310 3.32 18.14 -19.05
N LYS A 311 4.56 18.61 -19.16
CA LYS A 311 4.95 19.66 -20.11
C LYS A 311 4.84 19.19 -21.56
N GLU A 312 5.27 17.95 -21.83
CA GLU A 312 5.14 17.33 -23.17
C GLU A 312 3.68 17.06 -23.52
N PHE A 313 2.88 16.64 -22.55
CA PHE A 313 1.46 16.32 -22.72
C PHE A 313 0.54 17.28 -21.94
N PRO A 314 0.32 18.53 -22.40
CA PRO A 314 -0.44 19.54 -21.68
C PRO A 314 -1.90 19.15 -21.40
N LYS A 315 -2.51 18.32 -22.26
CA LYS A 315 -3.88 17.82 -22.11
C LYS A 315 -3.99 16.67 -21.11
N ALA A 316 -2.87 16.06 -20.69
CA ALA A 316 -2.89 15.00 -19.68
C ALA A 316 -3.40 15.52 -18.33
N VAL A 317 -4.13 14.71 -17.61
CA VAL A 317 -4.43 14.99 -16.19
C VAL A 317 -3.40 14.32 -15.29
N THR A 318 -3.16 14.87 -14.11
CA THR A 318 -2.16 14.35 -13.18
C THR A 318 -2.77 14.06 -11.82
N VAL A 319 -2.22 13.07 -11.10
CA VAL A 319 -2.52 12.82 -9.68
C VAL A 319 -1.21 12.68 -8.92
N THR A 320 -0.92 13.67 -8.10
CA THR A 320 0.32 13.78 -7.34
C THR A 320 0.07 13.92 -5.84
N GLY A 321 1.13 13.94 -5.03
CA GLY A 321 1.03 14.11 -3.57
C GLY A 321 0.57 15.50 -3.15
N SER A 322 0.76 16.52 -4.00
CA SER A 322 0.36 17.91 -3.74
C SER A 322 -1.12 18.17 -3.99
N ASP A 323 -1.81 17.28 -4.74
CA ASP A 323 -3.19 17.48 -5.11
C ASP A 323 -4.13 17.19 -3.94
N ASN A 324 -5.10 18.06 -3.72
CA ASN A 324 -6.16 17.84 -2.76
C ASN A 324 -7.19 16.81 -3.28
N VAL A 325 -8.14 16.43 -2.43
CA VAL A 325 -9.13 15.38 -2.75
C VAL A 325 -9.98 15.75 -3.97
N ASN A 326 -10.37 17.02 -4.11
CA ASN A 326 -11.21 17.48 -5.21
C ASN A 326 -10.43 17.48 -6.54
N GLN A 327 -9.17 17.89 -6.53
CA GLN A 327 -8.29 17.85 -7.70
C GLN A 327 -8.06 16.43 -8.19
N LYS A 328 -7.79 15.49 -7.27
CA LYS A 328 -7.65 14.07 -7.60
C LYS A 328 -8.93 13.50 -8.20
N GLN A 329 -10.08 13.81 -7.61
CA GLN A 329 -11.36 13.34 -8.12
C GLN A 329 -11.65 13.92 -9.50
N TYR A 330 -11.40 15.21 -9.72
CA TYR A 330 -11.54 15.86 -11.02
C TYR A 330 -10.67 15.19 -12.10
N ALA A 331 -9.41 14.89 -11.79
CA ALA A 331 -8.50 14.22 -12.72
C ALA A 331 -9.02 12.82 -13.10
N VAL A 332 -9.50 12.06 -12.12
CA VAL A 332 -10.07 10.72 -12.36
C VAL A 332 -11.35 10.82 -13.20
N ASP A 333 -12.26 11.71 -12.84
CA ASP A 333 -13.54 11.86 -13.56
C ASP A 333 -13.32 12.36 -15.00
N SER A 334 -12.38 13.29 -15.20
CA SER A 334 -11.97 13.75 -16.53
C SER A 334 -11.40 12.61 -17.38
N PHE A 335 -10.50 11.81 -16.80
CA PHE A 335 -9.92 10.67 -17.51
C PHE A 335 -10.94 9.60 -17.83
N GLN A 336 -11.86 9.30 -16.91
CA GLN A 336 -12.88 8.27 -17.09
C GLN A 336 -13.92 8.67 -18.15
N ASN A 337 -14.41 9.91 -18.13
CA ASN A 337 -15.60 10.32 -18.85
C ASN A 337 -15.33 11.20 -20.07
N ASN A 338 -14.20 11.91 -20.14
CA ASN A 338 -13.88 12.75 -21.29
C ASN A 338 -13.08 11.95 -22.34
N PRO A 339 -13.61 11.74 -23.56
CA PRO A 339 -12.92 11.01 -24.62
C PRO A 339 -11.62 11.70 -25.10
N ASP A 340 -11.50 13.03 -24.97
CA ASP A 340 -10.32 13.79 -25.36
C ASP A 340 -9.18 13.71 -24.32
N CYS A 341 -9.49 13.31 -23.10
CA CYS A 341 -8.49 13.07 -22.06
C CYS A 341 -7.90 11.66 -22.21
N LYS A 342 -6.84 11.54 -23.01
CA LYS A 342 -6.22 10.25 -23.38
C LYS A 342 -5.15 9.79 -22.39
N LEU A 343 -4.56 10.69 -21.59
CA LEU A 343 -3.45 10.39 -20.70
C LEU A 343 -3.73 10.84 -19.27
N ILE A 344 -3.52 9.94 -18.33
CA ILE A 344 -3.42 10.27 -16.89
C ILE A 344 -2.03 9.90 -16.41
N ILE A 345 -1.33 10.83 -15.76
CA ILE A 345 -0.01 10.62 -15.18
C ILE A 345 -0.15 10.56 -13.64
N LEU A 346 0.26 9.45 -13.07
CA LEU A 346 0.08 9.16 -11.65
C LEU A 346 1.43 9.04 -10.95
N ASN A 347 1.57 9.71 -9.81
CA ASN A 347 2.65 9.39 -8.90
C ASN A 347 2.27 8.13 -8.09
N PHE A 348 3.17 7.14 -7.98
CA PHE A 348 2.91 5.88 -7.27
C PHE A 348 2.32 6.07 -5.88
N LYS A 349 2.90 6.96 -5.06
CA LYS A 349 2.43 7.20 -3.69
C LYS A 349 1.03 7.78 -3.61
N SER A 350 0.62 8.54 -4.62
CA SER A 350 -0.65 9.27 -4.62
C SER A 350 -1.74 8.62 -5.46
N GLY A 351 -1.34 7.97 -6.56
CA GLY A 351 -2.21 7.26 -7.49
C GLY A 351 -2.37 5.77 -7.17
N GLY A 352 -1.50 5.22 -6.31
CA GLY A 352 -1.49 3.80 -5.97
C GLY A 352 -2.68 3.33 -5.13
N THR A 353 -3.49 4.20 -4.52
CA THR A 353 -4.57 3.79 -3.62
C THR A 353 -5.94 4.28 -4.07
N GLY A 354 -6.90 3.34 -4.20
CA GLY A 354 -8.34 3.59 -4.25
C GLY A 354 -8.94 4.14 -5.56
N LEU A 355 -8.14 4.48 -6.56
CA LEU A 355 -8.65 5.01 -7.83
C LEU A 355 -9.20 3.88 -8.71
N THR A 356 -10.22 4.20 -9.52
CA THR A 356 -10.76 3.31 -10.55
C THR A 356 -10.54 3.97 -11.92
N LEU A 357 -9.79 3.31 -12.79
CA LEU A 357 -9.34 3.86 -14.08
C LEU A 357 -9.59 2.86 -15.24
N THR A 358 -10.79 2.28 -15.24
CA THR A 358 -11.20 1.25 -16.20
C THR A 358 -11.45 1.77 -17.62
N ALA A 359 -11.41 3.09 -17.84
CA ALA A 359 -11.47 3.68 -19.17
C ALA A 359 -10.22 3.39 -20.01
N ALA A 360 -9.10 3.02 -19.39
CA ALA A 360 -7.89 2.59 -20.09
C ALA A 360 -7.68 1.08 -19.94
N SER A 361 -7.14 0.48 -20.99
CA SER A 361 -6.64 -0.90 -21.00
C SER A 361 -5.11 -0.97 -21.11
N ARG A 362 -4.43 0.17 -21.20
CA ARG A 362 -2.97 0.28 -21.21
C ARG A 362 -2.45 0.99 -19.99
N VAL A 363 -1.47 0.36 -19.33
CA VAL A 363 -0.79 0.88 -18.14
C VAL A 363 0.70 0.86 -18.42
N ALA A 364 1.40 1.96 -18.19
CA ALA A 364 2.84 2.04 -18.40
C ALA A 364 3.56 2.53 -17.13
N PHE A 365 4.78 2.05 -16.96
CA PHE A 365 5.62 2.34 -15.80
C PHE A 365 6.98 2.83 -16.27
N ILE A 366 7.29 4.11 -16.05
CA ILE A 366 8.61 4.66 -16.37
C ILE A 366 9.66 4.28 -15.33
N GLU A 367 9.22 4.03 -14.10
CA GLU A 367 10.07 3.60 -13.01
C GLU A 367 9.49 2.35 -12.35
N PHE A 368 10.36 1.45 -11.88
CA PHE A 368 9.93 0.33 -11.05
C PHE A 368 9.65 0.78 -9.63
N PRO A 369 8.51 0.41 -9.03
CA PRO A 369 8.37 0.43 -7.59
C PRO A 369 9.35 -0.56 -6.94
N TRP A 370 9.52 -0.42 -5.62
CA TRP A 370 10.40 -1.31 -4.87
C TRP A 370 9.80 -2.68 -4.60
N THR A 371 8.48 -2.80 -4.75
CA THR A 371 7.75 -4.05 -4.45
C THR A 371 6.85 -4.46 -5.61
N PHE A 372 6.67 -5.78 -5.76
CA PHE A 372 5.74 -6.33 -6.75
C PHE A 372 4.28 -5.96 -6.43
N SER A 373 3.94 -5.90 -5.16
CA SER A 373 2.61 -5.48 -4.71
C SER A 373 2.24 -4.08 -5.16
N ASP A 374 3.20 -3.13 -5.13
CA ASP A 374 2.97 -1.78 -5.65
C ASP A 374 2.67 -1.82 -7.16
N CYS A 375 3.37 -2.71 -7.91
CA CYS A 375 3.08 -2.95 -9.33
C CYS A 375 1.66 -3.47 -9.51
N GLU A 376 1.28 -4.54 -8.81
CA GLU A 376 -0.06 -5.13 -8.91
C GLU A 376 -1.14 -4.15 -8.50
N GLN A 377 -0.96 -3.41 -7.40
CA GLN A 377 -1.90 -2.39 -6.99
C GLN A 377 -2.10 -1.29 -8.04
N ALA A 378 -1.02 -0.87 -8.71
CA ALA A 378 -1.07 0.11 -9.79
C ALA A 378 -1.77 -0.45 -11.04
N GLU A 379 -1.42 -1.66 -11.48
CA GLU A 379 -2.09 -2.37 -12.59
C GLU A 379 -3.59 -2.55 -12.32
N ASP A 380 -3.94 -2.86 -11.09
CA ASP A 380 -5.31 -3.10 -10.64
C ASP A 380 -6.18 -1.83 -10.59
N ARG A 381 -5.64 -0.66 -10.91
CA ARG A 381 -6.44 0.55 -11.20
C ARG A 381 -7.19 0.41 -12.53
N ALA A 382 -6.58 -0.24 -13.51
CA ALA A 382 -7.19 -0.58 -14.80
C ALA A 382 -7.85 -1.97 -14.79
N HIS A 383 -7.13 -2.99 -14.25
CA HIS A 383 -7.59 -4.39 -14.22
C HIS A 383 -8.53 -4.64 -13.05
N ARG A 384 -9.73 -4.11 -13.16
CA ARG A 384 -10.73 -4.03 -12.10
C ARG A 384 -12.13 -4.30 -12.63
N ASN A 385 -13.08 -4.62 -11.74
CA ASN A 385 -14.47 -4.78 -12.12
C ASN A 385 -14.97 -3.56 -12.91
N GLY A 386 -15.53 -3.81 -14.09
CA GLY A 386 -15.92 -2.79 -15.08
C GLY A 386 -14.94 -2.63 -16.25
N GLN A 387 -13.77 -3.28 -16.21
CA GLN A 387 -12.88 -3.37 -17.38
C GLN A 387 -13.47 -4.32 -18.43
N LYS A 388 -13.48 -3.88 -19.69
CA LYS A 388 -14.03 -4.64 -20.80
C LYS A 388 -12.96 -5.23 -21.74
N ASN A 389 -11.73 -4.69 -21.69
CA ASN A 389 -10.64 -5.04 -22.58
C ASN A 389 -9.49 -5.69 -21.82
N ASN A 390 -8.68 -6.51 -22.49
CA ASN A 390 -7.45 -7.05 -21.94
C ASN A 390 -6.52 -5.91 -21.52
N VAL A 391 -5.96 -6.00 -20.32
CA VAL A 391 -5.07 -4.97 -19.77
C VAL A 391 -3.63 -5.31 -20.11
N ASN A 392 -2.96 -4.40 -20.78
CA ASN A 392 -1.54 -4.52 -21.13
C ASN A 392 -0.72 -3.56 -20.26
N CYS A 393 0.22 -4.13 -19.49
CA CYS A 393 1.10 -3.40 -18.59
C CYS A 393 2.51 -3.36 -19.17
N TYR A 394 3.04 -2.17 -19.41
CA TYR A 394 4.34 -1.92 -20.04
C TYR A 394 5.32 -1.38 -19.00
N TYR A 395 6.46 -2.05 -18.86
CA TYR A 395 7.51 -1.67 -17.93
C TYR A 395 8.76 -1.25 -18.70
N PHE A 396 9.14 0.02 -18.59
CA PHE A 396 10.32 0.56 -19.27
C PHE A 396 11.59 0.30 -18.46
N LEU A 397 12.49 -0.49 -19.01
CA LEU A 397 13.80 -0.82 -18.44
C LEU A 397 14.89 -0.04 -19.18
N GLY A 398 15.65 0.77 -18.46
CA GLY A 398 16.86 1.37 -19.04
C GLY A 398 17.88 0.28 -19.35
N LYS A 399 18.40 0.27 -20.58
CA LYS A 399 19.43 -0.67 -21.00
C LYS A 399 20.71 -0.44 -20.19
N ASP A 400 21.32 -1.52 -19.73
CA ASP A 400 22.54 -1.51 -18.91
C ASP A 400 22.43 -0.65 -17.63
N THR A 401 21.25 -0.67 -17.02
CA THR A 401 20.97 0.05 -15.78
C THR A 401 20.49 -0.90 -14.68
N ILE A 402 20.32 -0.36 -13.48
CA ILE A 402 19.78 -1.06 -12.31
C ILE A 402 18.36 -1.61 -12.54
N ASP A 403 17.62 -1.11 -13.54
CA ASP A 403 16.22 -1.47 -13.76
C ASP A 403 16.03 -2.96 -14.03
N LYS A 404 16.90 -3.57 -14.84
CA LYS A 404 16.84 -5.01 -15.14
C LYS A 404 17.07 -5.85 -13.88
N TYR A 405 18.04 -5.46 -13.07
CA TYR A 405 18.32 -6.16 -11.83
C TYR A 405 17.16 -6.02 -10.82
N MET A 406 16.59 -4.83 -10.68
CA MET A 406 15.40 -4.61 -9.85
C MET A 406 14.24 -5.51 -10.30
N TYR A 407 14.05 -5.65 -11.60
CA TYR A 407 13.08 -6.57 -12.16
C TYR A 407 13.33 -8.01 -11.75
N ASP A 408 14.56 -8.51 -11.91
CA ASP A 408 14.92 -9.89 -11.59
C ASP A 408 14.75 -10.18 -10.09
N VAL A 409 15.12 -9.24 -9.23
CA VAL A 409 14.92 -9.34 -7.78
C VAL A 409 13.44 -9.38 -7.42
N ILE A 410 12.62 -8.52 -8.03
CA ILE A 410 11.17 -8.50 -7.82
C ILE A 410 10.54 -9.83 -8.25
N GLN A 411 10.98 -10.42 -9.37
CA GLN A 411 10.47 -11.72 -9.83
C GLN A 411 10.87 -12.88 -8.91
N THR A 412 12.12 -12.89 -8.43
CA THR A 412 12.60 -13.92 -7.49
C THR A 412 11.82 -13.87 -6.17
N LYS A 413 11.54 -12.67 -5.67
CA LYS A 413 10.77 -12.46 -4.43
C LYS A 413 9.30 -12.84 -4.58
N LYS A 414 8.72 -12.65 -5.76
CA LYS A 414 7.38 -13.13 -6.09
C LYS A 414 7.19 -14.61 -5.76
N ASN A 415 8.17 -15.45 -6.06
CA ASN A 415 8.08 -16.89 -5.86
C ASN A 415 8.15 -17.28 -4.37
N ILE A 416 8.83 -16.51 -3.53
CA ILE A 416 9.03 -16.81 -2.10
C ILE A 416 7.78 -16.44 -1.27
N ALA A 417 7.17 -15.30 -1.53
CA ALA A 417 6.03 -14.82 -0.77
C ALA A 417 4.71 -15.56 -1.10
N ASN A 418 4.60 -16.11 -2.30
CA ASN A 418 3.52 -17.02 -2.67
C ASN A 418 3.44 -18.26 -1.75
N GLY A 419 4.52 -18.60 -1.03
CA GLY A 419 4.55 -19.71 -0.08
C GLY A 419 3.81 -19.44 1.24
N VAL A 420 3.83 -18.23 1.79
CA VAL A 420 3.25 -17.91 3.12
C VAL A 420 1.78 -17.51 3.04
N THR A 421 1.44 -16.66 2.11
CA THR A 421 0.10 -16.07 2.00
C THR A 421 -0.52 -16.27 0.62
N GLY A 422 0.24 -16.84 -0.31
CA GLY A 422 -0.08 -16.86 -1.72
C GLY A 422 0.07 -15.49 -2.39
N THR A 423 0.82 -14.56 -1.80
CA THR A 423 1.16 -13.26 -2.39
C THR A 423 2.54 -12.78 -2.01
N ASP A 424 3.09 -11.97 -2.92
CA ASP A 424 4.42 -11.42 -2.85
C ASP A 424 4.52 -10.25 -1.88
N ASP A 425 5.55 -10.20 -1.05
CA ASP A 425 6.38 -9.01 -0.80
C ASP A 425 7.47 -9.25 0.23
N GLN A 426 8.70 -9.16 -0.21
CA GLN A 426 9.86 -8.94 0.66
C GLN A 426 10.80 -7.95 -0.02
N VAL A 427 10.86 -6.70 0.45
CA VAL A 427 11.97 -5.80 0.15
C VAL A 427 12.36 -4.98 1.38
N GLU A 428 13.00 -5.61 2.34
CA GLU A 428 14.08 -5.01 3.13
C GLU A 428 15.11 -6.10 3.39
N GLU A 429 15.49 -6.78 2.34
CA GLU A 429 16.78 -7.45 2.33
C GLU A 429 17.82 -6.36 2.36
N ASN A 430 18.86 -6.55 3.17
CA ASN A 430 19.96 -5.62 3.31
C ASN A 430 20.32 -5.06 1.92
N MET A 431 19.99 -3.79 1.66
CA MET A 431 20.18 -3.14 0.35
C MET A 431 21.66 -3.14 -0.07
N VAL A 432 22.56 -3.30 0.88
CA VAL A 432 23.99 -3.49 0.62
C VAL A 432 24.25 -4.84 0.00
N ASN A 433 23.67 -5.93 0.52
CA ASN A 433 23.83 -7.25 -0.09
C ASN A 433 23.26 -7.27 -1.51
N LEU A 434 22.11 -6.62 -1.71
CA LEU A 434 21.51 -6.45 -3.02
C LEU A 434 22.43 -5.68 -3.98
N ALA A 435 23.02 -4.58 -3.52
CA ALA A 435 23.98 -3.80 -4.29
C ALA A 435 25.29 -4.55 -4.54
N MET A 436 25.78 -5.32 -3.55
CA MET A 436 26.97 -6.16 -3.70
C MET A 436 26.75 -7.27 -4.75
N ASP A 437 25.57 -7.88 -4.77
CA ASP A 437 25.21 -8.87 -5.78
C ASP A 437 25.10 -8.25 -7.18
N LEU A 438 24.49 -7.07 -7.29
CA LEU A 438 24.36 -6.33 -8.55
C LEU A 438 25.71 -5.97 -9.17
N PHE A 439 26.65 -5.55 -8.33
CA PHE A 439 27.95 -5.10 -8.80
C PHE A 439 29.08 -6.13 -8.57
N ARG A 440 28.71 -7.41 -8.33
CA ARG A 440 29.66 -8.49 -8.00
C ARG A 440 30.83 -8.55 -9.00
N ASP A 441 30.54 -8.47 -10.30
CA ASP A 441 31.55 -8.58 -11.36
C ASP A 441 32.44 -7.34 -11.47
N LYS A 442 32.09 -6.24 -10.81
CA LYS A 442 32.86 -4.98 -10.78
C LYS A 442 33.58 -4.75 -9.45
N LEU A 443 33.31 -5.60 -8.43
CA LEU A 443 33.91 -5.54 -7.10
C LEU A 443 35.13 -6.46 -6.98
#